data_30bdab00320c417b4c75f8cd6986d61c
#
_entry.id   30bdab00320c417b4c75f8cd6986d61c
#
_cell.length_a   1.000
_cell.length_b   1.000
_cell.length_c   1.000
_cell.angle_alpha   90.00
_cell.angle_beta   90.00
_cell.angle_gamma   90.00
#
_symmetry.space_group_name_H-M   'P 1'
#
loop_
_entity.id
_entity.type
_entity.pdbx_description
1 polymer ?
#
loop_
_entity_poly.entity_id
_entity_poly.type
_entity_poly.pdbx_seq_one_letter_code
_entity_poly.pdbx_strand_id
1 'polypeptide(L)'
;MPLRAAEARPHLRAQGWTSLSKGFQIIGRFSEDIDIRIEPPAALDAKVGKNQTKPAHIQSRSDFYDWLTKTIVIDGITSVARDTSVDNRDLFSAGIRLTYKNVVTPVEGLREGVLLEAGFAKVTPNEPRDISSWAYDYAVQKVEIIDNRAKAVACYDPGYTLVEKLQTISSKYRRQQESGDIPVDFMRHYYDVYRLLQQPSVQAFIGTPEYLKHKDEHFPRADNKNIRENPAFLLTDEKTRALYESAYEAGSALYYQGKPSFREILATLAEWKDRL
;
A
#
# COMPACT_ATOMS: atom_id res chain seq x y z
N MET A 1 7.14 -23.85 28.77
CA MET A 1 6.06 -23.03 29.37
C MET A 1 5.34 -22.35 28.24
N PRO A 2 4.04 -22.56 28.00
CA PRO A 2 3.32 -21.80 26.97
C PRO A 2 3.18 -20.37 27.47
N LEU A 3 3.78 -19.41 26.75
CA LEU A 3 3.55 -17.98 26.93
C LEU A 3 2.04 -17.72 26.82
N ARG A 4 1.47 -17.08 27.85
CA ARG A 4 0.06 -16.68 27.85
C ARG A 4 -0.19 -15.79 26.63
N ALA A 5 -1.12 -16.17 25.76
CA ALA A 5 -1.45 -15.50 24.50
C ALA A 5 -1.86 -14.00 24.64
N ALA A 6 -2.01 -13.50 25.87
CA ALA A 6 -2.40 -12.13 26.15
C ALA A 6 -1.25 -11.09 26.11
N GLU A 7 0.03 -11.52 26.08
CA GLU A 7 1.18 -10.60 26.19
C GLU A 7 1.92 -10.35 24.87
N ALA A 8 1.57 -11.05 23.79
CA ALA A 8 2.30 -10.99 22.51
C ALA A 8 1.45 -10.39 21.37
N ARG A 9 0.82 -9.22 21.59
CA ARG A 9 0.14 -8.54 20.48
C ARG A 9 1.18 -7.75 19.68
N PRO A 10 1.30 -7.98 18.37
CA PRO A 10 2.17 -7.17 17.53
C PRO A 10 1.61 -5.74 17.42
N HIS A 11 2.50 -4.74 17.37
CA HIS A 11 2.09 -3.38 17.05
C HIS A 11 1.91 -3.26 15.53
N LEU A 12 0.75 -2.79 15.11
CA LEU A 12 0.38 -2.63 13.71
C LEU A 12 0.31 -1.15 13.34
N ARG A 13 0.76 -0.81 12.12
CA ARG A 13 0.60 0.51 11.53
C ARG A 13 0.13 0.35 10.09
N ALA A 14 -0.91 1.08 9.71
CA ALA A 14 -1.36 1.10 8.32
C ALA A 14 -0.36 1.86 7.45
N GLN A 15 -0.11 1.35 6.25
CA GLN A 15 0.77 1.98 5.25
C GLN A 15 0.13 1.94 3.86
N GLY A 16 0.80 2.53 2.88
CA GLY A 16 0.42 2.45 1.48
C GLY A 16 -1.03 2.83 1.22
N TRP A 17 -1.72 2.02 0.44
CA TRP A 17 -3.12 2.21 0.11
C TRP A 17 -4.02 2.17 1.36
N THR A 18 -3.78 1.27 2.30
CA THR A 18 -4.58 1.12 3.52
C THR A 18 -4.59 2.41 4.34
N SER A 19 -3.44 3.05 4.53
CA SER A 19 -3.35 4.35 5.19
C SER A 19 -4.15 5.42 4.42
N LEU A 20 -3.92 5.55 3.12
CA LEU A 20 -4.54 6.59 2.29
C LEU A 20 -6.05 6.43 2.13
N SER A 21 -6.54 5.19 1.96
CA SER A 21 -7.96 4.92 1.73
C SER A 21 -8.76 4.86 3.03
N LYS A 22 -8.27 4.13 4.03
CA LYS A 22 -9.01 3.86 5.26
C LYS A 22 -8.72 4.87 6.37
N GLY A 23 -7.46 5.32 6.50
CA GLY A 23 -7.07 6.29 7.51
C GLY A 23 -7.40 7.73 7.11
N PHE A 24 -6.97 8.15 5.93
CA PHE A 24 -7.10 9.53 5.46
C PHE A 24 -8.26 9.77 4.48
N GLN A 25 -8.89 8.72 3.95
CA GLN A 25 -10.01 8.79 2.98
C GLN A 25 -9.68 9.59 1.71
N ILE A 26 -8.42 9.61 1.30
CA ILE A 26 -7.93 10.33 0.12
C ILE A 26 -8.23 9.57 -1.17
N ILE A 27 -8.16 8.23 -1.12
CA ILE A 27 -8.22 7.35 -2.29
C ILE A 27 -9.57 6.63 -2.35
N GLY A 28 -10.28 6.79 -3.48
CA GLY A 28 -11.58 6.19 -3.76
C GLY A 28 -11.52 5.08 -4.82
N ARG A 29 -10.63 4.11 -4.63
CA ARG A 29 -10.55 2.88 -5.43
C ARG A 29 -10.49 1.64 -4.56
N PHE A 30 -10.90 0.51 -5.12
CA PHE A 30 -10.76 -0.79 -4.47
C PHE A 30 -9.28 -1.22 -4.39
N SER A 31 -8.96 -1.98 -3.36
CA SER A 31 -7.78 -2.82 -3.26
C SER A 31 -8.16 -4.10 -2.52
N GLU A 32 -7.53 -5.21 -2.89
CA GLU A 32 -7.75 -6.54 -2.33
C GLU A 32 -6.83 -6.82 -1.13
N ASP A 33 -5.91 -5.90 -0.88
CA ASP A 33 -4.82 -6.00 0.08
C ASP A 33 -5.01 -5.03 1.26
N ILE A 34 -4.48 -5.42 2.40
CA ILE A 34 -4.31 -4.59 3.58
C ILE A 34 -2.81 -4.48 3.83
N ASP A 35 -2.26 -3.31 3.56
CA ASP A 35 -0.84 -3.02 3.79
C ASP A 35 -0.60 -2.62 5.23
N ILE A 36 0.22 -3.37 5.95
CA ILE A 36 0.61 -3.04 7.32
C ILE A 36 2.11 -3.14 7.55
N ARG A 37 2.62 -2.24 8.36
CA ARG A 37 3.86 -2.46 9.07
C ARG A 37 3.58 -3.20 10.37
N ILE A 38 4.37 -4.22 10.64
CA ILE A 38 4.23 -5.03 11.84
C ILE A 38 5.53 -5.02 12.64
N GLU A 39 5.41 -4.88 13.96
CA GLU A 39 6.53 -5.01 14.90
C GLU A 39 6.41 -6.36 15.61
N PRO A 40 7.33 -7.30 15.34
CA PRO A 40 7.29 -8.59 16.01
C PRO A 40 7.42 -8.44 17.53
N PRO A 41 6.70 -9.25 18.32
CA PRO A 41 6.96 -9.36 19.75
C PRO A 41 8.42 -9.73 20.01
N ALA A 42 9.07 -9.07 20.98
CA ALA A 42 10.49 -9.30 21.28
C ALA A 42 10.81 -10.77 21.57
N ALA A 43 9.86 -11.53 22.14
CA ALA A 43 10.01 -12.94 22.46
C ALA A 43 10.21 -13.84 21.23
N LEU A 44 9.86 -13.40 20.03
CA LEU A 44 10.02 -14.17 18.79
C LEU A 44 11.36 -13.92 18.09
N ASP A 45 12.16 -12.98 18.58
CA ASP A 45 13.51 -12.65 18.09
C ASP A 45 13.63 -12.56 16.57
N ALA A 46 12.59 -12.08 15.88
CA ALA A 46 12.61 -11.92 14.43
C ALA A 46 13.64 -10.85 14.01
N LYS A 47 14.53 -11.20 13.10
CA LYS A 47 15.64 -10.36 12.66
C LYS A 47 15.21 -9.40 11.54
N VAL A 48 14.75 -8.19 11.87
CA VAL A 48 14.13 -7.24 10.94
C VAL A 48 15.01 -6.07 10.48
N GLY A 49 16.27 -6.03 10.90
CA GLY A 49 17.23 -4.99 10.50
C GLY A 49 17.64 -5.09 9.03
N LYS A 50 17.77 -3.96 8.32
CA LYS A 50 18.07 -3.89 6.87
C LYS A 50 19.27 -4.75 6.45
N ASN A 51 20.29 -4.89 7.31
CA ASN A 51 21.52 -5.65 7.02
C ASN A 51 21.43 -7.13 7.45
N GLN A 52 20.27 -7.57 7.93
CA GLN A 52 20.06 -8.93 8.38
C GLN A 52 19.54 -9.81 7.24
N THR A 53 20.42 -10.16 6.30
CA THR A 53 20.11 -10.92 5.07
C THR A 53 20.68 -12.34 5.06
N LYS A 54 21.29 -12.81 6.17
CA LYS A 54 21.79 -14.20 6.27
C LYS A 54 20.62 -15.19 6.30
N PRO A 55 20.79 -16.45 5.84
CA PRO A 55 19.74 -17.46 5.84
C PRO A 55 19.02 -17.61 7.19
N ALA A 56 19.76 -17.61 8.30
CA ALA A 56 19.15 -17.69 9.65
C ALA A 56 18.27 -16.48 9.98
N HIS A 57 18.58 -15.27 9.44
CA HIS A 57 17.75 -14.09 9.62
C HIS A 57 16.46 -14.19 8.78
N ILE A 58 16.55 -14.72 7.56
CA ILE A 58 15.38 -14.95 6.70
C ILE A 58 14.49 -16.00 7.36
N GLN A 59 15.07 -17.08 7.91
CA GLN A 59 14.33 -18.11 8.62
C GLN A 59 13.57 -17.53 9.83
N SER A 60 14.20 -16.67 10.64
CA SER A 60 13.53 -16.05 11.79
C SER A 60 12.31 -15.20 11.40
N ARG A 61 12.33 -14.58 10.21
CA ARG A 61 11.17 -13.87 9.65
C ARG A 61 10.11 -14.83 9.14
N SER A 62 10.51 -15.94 8.50
CA SER A 62 9.58 -17.00 8.10
C SER A 62 8.83 -17.56 9.30
N ASP A 63 9.56 -17.91 10.36
CA ASP A 63 8.99 -18.42 11.61
C ASP A 63 8.02 -17.41 12.24
N PHE A 64 8.33 -16.11 12.17
CA PHE A 64 7.43 -15.05 12.62
C PHE A 64 6.13 -15.03 11.80
N TYR A 65 6.19 -15.08 10.47
CA TYR A 65 5.00 -15.07 9.63
C TYR A 65 4.16 -16.34 9.81
N ASP A 66 4.79 -17.49 10.04
CA ASP A 66 4.10 -18.74 10.34
C ASP A 66 3.39 -18.68 11.71
N TRP A 67 4.04 -18.05 12.69
CA TRP A 67 3.41 -17.77 13.98
C TRP A 67 2.23 -16.80 13.82
N LEU A 68 2.40 -15.71 13.06
CA LEU A 68 1.35 -14.71 12.81
C LEU A 68 0.13 -15.37 12.16
N THR A 69 0.34 -16.20 11.14
CA THR A 69 -0.71 -16.97 10.45
C THR A 69 -1.52 -17.84 11.42
N LYS A 70 -0.85 -18.48 12.38
CA LYS A 70 -1.50 -19.31 13.39
C LYS A 70 -2.19 -18.52 14.50
N THR A 71 -1.79 -17.27 14.69
CA THR A 71 -2.29 -16.40 15.78
C THR A 71 -3.51 -15.60 15.37
N ILE A 72 -3.68 -15.32 14.07
CA ILE A 72 -4.83 -14.57 13.55
C ILE A 72 -6.11 -15.42 13.71
N VAL A 73 -7.04 -14.92 14.54
CA VAL A 73 -8.38 -15.48 14.71
C VAL A 73 -9.38 -14.35 14.57
N ILE A 74 -10.23 -14.43 13.56
CA ILE A 74 -11.24 -13.40 13.24
C ILE A 74 -12.54 -14.10 12.92
N ASP A 75 -13.63 -13.66 13.55
CA ASP A 75 -14.97 -14.21 13.29
C ASP A 75 -15.35 -14.05 11.82
N GLY A 76 -15.87 -15.11 11.21
CA GLY A 76 -16.23 -15.15 9.79
C GLY A 76 -15.09 -15.48 8.84
N ILE A 77 -13.82 -15.51 9.29
CA ILE A 77 -12.71 -16.03 8.52
C ILE A 77 -12.65 -17.54 8.65
N THR A 78 -12.67 -18.23 7.53
CA THR A 78 -12.71 -19.71 7.45
C THR A 78 -11.32 -20.33 7.32
N SER A 79 -10.35 -19.58 6.82
CA SER A 79 -8.96 -20.02 6.66
C SER A 79 -7.99 -18.85 6.73
N VAL A 80 -6.85 -19.09 7.37
CA VAL A 80 -5.70 -18.17 7.41
C VAL A 80 -4.48 -18.95 6.94
N ALA A 81 -3.86 -18.52 5.84
CA ALA A 81 -2.73 -19.23 5.24
C ALA A 81 -1.67 -18.25 4.71
N ARG A 82 -0.41 -18.69 4.65
CA ARG A 82 0.65 -17.94 3.96
C ARG A 82 0.31 -17.83 2.46
N ASP A 83 0.49 -16.64 1.91
CA ASP A 83 0.43 -16.39 0.48
C ASP A 83 1.83 -15.97 -0.02
N THR A 84 2.62 -16.98 -0.38
CA THR A 84 4.02 -16.78 -0.75
C THR A 84 4.20 -16.11 -2.12
N SER A 85 3.12 -15.92 -2.89
CA SER A 85 3.19 -15.25 -4.20
C SER A 85 3.59 -13.78 -4.13
N VAL A 86 3.42 -13.16 -2.94
CA VAL A 86 3.77 -11.75 -2.68
C VAL A 86 4.96 -11.60 -1.73
N ASP A 87 5.57 -12.70 -1.31
CA ASP A 87 6.75 -12.67 -0.46
C ASP A 87 7.92 -12.03 -1.21
N ASN A 88 8.61 -11.07 -0.60
CA ASN A 88 9.87 -10.63 -1.17
C ASN A 88 11.00 -11.62 -0.85
N ARG A 89 12.08 -11.55 -1.64
CA ARG A 89 13.20 -12.50 -1.60
C ARG A 89 13.73 -12.76 -0.18
N ASP A 90 13.85 -11.72 0.62
CA ASP A 90 14.45 -11.80 1.95
C ASP A 90 13.41 -11.78 3.07
N LEU A 91 12.12 -11.93 2.76
CA LEU A 91 10.99 -11.91 3.69
C LEU A 91 10.90 -10.65 4.57
N PHE A 92 11.35 -9.48 4.07
CA PHE A 92 11.06 -8.20 4.71
C PHE A 92 9.60 -7.77 4.53
N SER A 93 8.89 -8.38 3.58
CA SER A 93 7.45 -8.30 3.37
C SER A 93 6.94 -9.67 2.95
N ALA A 94 5.80 -10.08 3.49
CA ALA A 94 5.17 -11.36 3.20
C ALA A 94 3.65 -11.30 3.26
N GLY A 95 2.99 -12.22 2.54
CA GLY A 95 1.55 -12.31 2.43
C GLY A 95 0.92 -13.33 3.36
N ILE A 96 -0.25 -12.98 3.89
CA ILE A 96 -1.16 -13.89 4.58
C ILE A 96 -2.55 -13.72 3.97
N ARG A 97 -3.14 -14.81 3.46
CA ARG A 97 -4.48 -14.84 2.88
C ARG A 97 -5.50 -15.20 3.95
N LEU A 98 -6.52 -14.36 4.07
CA LEU A 98 -7.67 -14.53 4.95
C LEU A 98 -8.87 -14.88 4.09
N THR A 99 -9.37 -16.11 4.16
CA THR A 99 -10.50 -16.57 3.36
C THR A 99 -11.78 -16.53 4.18
N TYR A 100 -12.87 -16.11 3.57
CA TYR A 100 -14.21 -16.10 4.17
C TYR A 100 -15.23 -16.71 3.19
N LYS A 101 -16.40 -17.10 3.69
CA LYS A 101 -17.48 -17.60 2.83
C LYS A 101 -18.11 -16.44 2.08
N ASN A 102 -18.03 -16.47 0.75
CA ASN A 102 -18.74 -15.51 -0.10
C ASN A 102 -20.26 -15.68 0.06
N VAL A 103 -20.95 -14.56 0.23
CA VAL A 103 -22.42 -14.49 0.30
C VAL A 103 -23.04 -13.94 -0.99
N VAL A 104 -22.22 -13.51 -1.93
CA VAL A 104 -22.59 -13.00 -3.25
C VAL A 104 -21.77 -13.72 -4.33
N THR A 105 -22.23 -13.65 -5.57
CA THR A 105 -21.46 -14.17 -6.72
C THR A 105 -20.10 -13.47 -6.80
N PRO A 106 -19.00 -14.20 -6.95
CA PRO A 106 -17.68 -13.61 -7.14
C PRO A 106 -17.67 -12.61 -8.30
N VAL A 107 -16.98 -11.50 -8.11
CA VAL A 107 -16.79 -10.49 -9.17
C VAL A 107 -15.56 -10.88 -9.98
N GLU A 108 -15.73 -10.96 -11.30
CA GLU A 108 -14.62 -11.28 -12.21
C GLU A 108 -13.47 -10.27 -12.04
N GLY A 109 -12.24 -10.79 -11.94
CA GLY A 109 -11.03 -9.98 -11.76
C GLY A 109 -10.70 -9.63 -10.30
N LEU A 110 -11.59 -9.94 -9.32
CA LEU A 110 -11.27 -9.82 -7.91
C LEU A 110 -10.83 -11.18 -7.33
N ARG A 111 -9.75 -11.18 -6.58
CA ARG A 111 -9.27 -12.39 -5.88
C ARG A 111 -10.14 -12.68 -4.66
N GLU A 112 -10.34 -13.95 -4.37
CA GLU A 112 -11.08 -14.35 -3.17
C GLU A 112 -10.30 -14.06 -1.88
N GLY A 113 -11.04 -13.63 -0.86
CA GLY A 113 -10.48 -13.34 0.46
C GLY A 113 -9.80 -11.97 0.55
N VAL A 114 -9.13 -11.72 1.66
CA VAL A 114 -8.35 -10.52 1.95
C VAL A 114 -6.88 -10.91 2.01
N LEU A 115 -6.03 -10.22 1.27
CA LEU A 115 -4.59 -10.34 1.38
C LEU A 115 -4.08 -9.36 2.44
N LEU A 116 -3.45 -9.87 3.48
CA LEU A 116 -2.70 -9.07 4.43
C LEU A 116 -1.23 -9.06 3.98
N GLU A 117 -0.75 -7.92 3.48
CA GLU A 117 0.66 -7.70 3.20
C GLU A 117 1.32 -7.07 4.44
N ALA A 118 2.08 -7.88 5.15
CA ALA A 118 2.77 -7.46 6.36
C ALA A 118 4.26 -7.28 6.11
N GLY A 119 4.82 -6.13 6.52
CA GLY A 119 6.22 -5.81 6.32
C GLY A 119 6.87 -5.12 7.51
N PHE A 120 8.19 -4.98 7.46
CA PHE A 120 8.98 -4.37 8.52
C PHE A 120 9.53 -2.97 8.15
N ALA A 121 9.10 -2.42 7.00
CA ALA A 121 9.54 -1.10 6.56
C ALA A 121 9.19 -0.02 7.60
N LYS A 122 10.06 0.99 7.72
CA LYS A 122 9.79 2.12 8.61
C LYS A 122 8.68 2.98 8.02
N VAL A 123 7.59 3.19 8.76
CA VAL A 123 6.44 4.02 8.38
C VAL A 123 6.25 5.15 9.41
N THR A 124 7.14 6.10 9.38
CA THR A 124 7.14 7.30 10.24
C THR A 124 7.51 8.52 9.40
N PRO A 125 6.84 9.65 9.62
CA PRO A 125 5.82 9.92 10.65
C PRO A 125 4.49 9.21 10.39
N ASN A 126 3.65 9.10 11.41
CA ASN A 126 2.29 8.57 11.31
C ASN A 126 1.34 9.32 12.24
N GLU A 127 0.06 9.26 11.94
CA GLU A 127 -0.99 9.85 12.74
C GLU A 127 -2.01 8.79 13.20
N PRO A 128 -2.56 8.88 14.41
CA PRO A 128 -3.64 8.00 14.84
C PRO A 128 -4.94 8.34 14.09
N ARG A 129 -5.57 7.34 13.48
CA ARG A 129 -6.84 7.46 12.78
C ARG A 129 -7.79 6.35 13.21
N ASP A 130 -9.08 6.65 13.29
CA ASP A 130 -10.11 5.63 13.45
C ASP A 130 -10.47 5.06 12.08
N ILE A 131 -10.41 3.75 11.95
CA ILE A 131 -10.72 3.05 10.70
C ILE A 131 -12.08 2.40 10.81
N SER A 132 -12.98 2.76 9.91
CA SER A 132 -14.33 2.22 9.78
C SER A 132 -14.48 1.33 8.53
N SER A 133 -15.62 0.67 8.42
CA SER A 133 -16.03 -0.06 7.21
C SER A 133 -17.32 0.52 6.65
N TRP A 134 -17.52 0.42 5.33
CA TRP A 134 -18.79 0.84 4.71
C TRP A 134 -20.01 0.14 5.31
N ALA A 135 -19.85 -1.13 5.69
CA ALA A 135 -20.92 -1.89 6.34
C ALA A 135 -21.30 -1.27 7.69
N TYR A 136 -20.30 -0.90 8.50
CA TYR A 136 -20.51 -0.19 9.77
C TYR A 136 -21.15 1.17 9.54
N ASP A 137 -20.58 1.99 8.63
CA ASP A 137 -21.05 3.36 8.37
C ASP A 137 -22.49 3.40 7.84
N TYR A 138 -22.90 2.37 7.08
CA TYR A 138 -24.27 2.19 6.62
C TYR A 138 -25.20 1.73 7.74
N ALA A 139 -24.78 0.71 8.50
CA ALA A 139 -25.64 0.05 9.48
C ALA A 139 -25.89 0.93 10.72
N VAL A 140 -24.89 1.68 11.20
CA VAL A 140 -25.02 2.56 12.39
C VAL A 140 -26.09 3.65 12.22
N GLN A 141 -26.42 4.02 10.99
CA GLN A 141 -27.47 5.00 10.68
C GLN A 141 -28.89 4.40 10.73
N LYS A 142 -29.03 3.08 10.82
CA LYS A 142 -30.29 2.37 10.66
C LYS A 142 -30.66 1.50 11.86
N VAL A 143 -29.67 0.95 12.54
CA VAL A 143 -29.86 0.00 13.65
C VAL A 143 -28.77 0.22 14.70
N GLU A 144 -29.08 -0.19 15.92
CA GLU A 144 -28.08 -0.24 16.99
C GLU A 144 -27.12 -1.40 16.70
N ILE A 145 -25.81 -1.11 16.66
CA ILE A 145 -24.76 -2.09 16.39
C ILE A 145 -23.57 -1.88 17.33
N ILE A 146 -22.82 -2.93 17.53
CA ILE A 146 -21.56 -2.86 18.30
C ILE A 146 -20.53 -2.06 17.50
N ASP A 147 -19.89 -1.08 18.15
CA ASP A 147 -18.76 -0.34 17.55
C ASP A 147 -17.52 -1.24 17.46
N ASN A 148 -17.28 -1.79 16.28
CA ASN A 148 -16.13 -2.62 15.95
C ASN A 148 -15.06 -1.88 15.12
N ARG A 149 -15.12 -0.55 15.05
CA ARG A 149 -14.10 0.24 14.36
C ARG A 149 -12.73 0.07 15.01
N ALA A 150 -11.67 0.00 14.21
CA ALA A 150 -10.31 0.01 14.71
C ALA A 150 -9.94 1.44 15.15
N LYS A 151 -9.65 1.61 16.45
CA LYS A 151 -9.38 2.92 17.07
C LYS A 151 -7.91 3.26 17.09
N ALA A 152 -7.60 4.54 16.82
CA ALA A 152 -6.26 5.12 16.93
C ALA A 152 -5.19 4.31 16.17
N VAL A 153 -5.54 3.78 14.99
CA VAL A 153 -4.58 3.08 14.13
C VAL A 153 -3.55 4.07 13.62
N ALA A 154 -2.27 3.79 13.87
CA ALA A 154 -1.19 4.63 13.38
C ALA A 154 -1.11 4.53 11.85
N CYS A 155 -1.54 5.57 11.14
CA CYS A 155 -1.56 5.66 9.67
C CYS A 155 -0.38 6.48 9.17
N TYR A 156 0.36 5.92 8.21
CA TYR A 156 1.53 6.56 7.61
C TYR A 156 1.16 7.84 6.86
N ASP A 157 1.98 8.86 7.02
CA ASP A 157 1.74 10.20 6.49
C ASP A 157 1.58 10.23 4.96
N PRO A 158 0.56 10.93 4.41
CA PRO A 158 0.30 11.00 2.98
C PRO A 158 1.42 11.68 2.18
N GLY A 159 2.12 12.67 2.73
CA GLY A 159 3.23 13.37 2.06
C GLY A 159 4.42 12.42 1.84
N TYR A 160 4.76 11.62 2.83
CA TYR A 160 5.80 10.59 2.69
C TYR A 160 5.36 9.48 1.73
N THR A 161 4.08 9.09 1.78
CA THR A 161 3.51 8.12 0.81
C THR A 161 3.56 8.66 -0.62
N LEU A 162 3.38 9.98 -0.84
CA LEU A 162 3.57 10.59 -2.16
C LEU A 162 4.95 10.27 -2.73
N VAL A 163 6.02 10.48 -1.95
CA VAL A 163 7.40 10.22 -2.39
C VAL A 163 7.59 8.75 -2.79
N GLU A 164 7.06 7.83 -2.00
CA GLU A 164 7.13 6.40 -2.31
C GLU A 164 6.35 6.04 -3.58
N LYS A 165 5.19 6.67 -3.82
CA LYS A 165 4.42 6.48 -5.07
C LYS A 165 5.15 7.05 -6.28
N LEU A 166 5.79 8.22 -6.16
CA LEU A 166 6.64 8.76 -7.23
C LEU A 166 7.80 7.81 -7.56
N GLN A 167 8.49 7.29 -6.54
CA GLN A 167 9.54 6.30 -6.72
C GLN A 167 9.01 5.02 -7.39
N THR A 168 7.85 4.52 -6.96
CA THR A 168 7.24 3.32 -7.53
C THR A 168 6.90 3.51 -9.01
N ILE A 169 6.34 4.66 -9.40
CA ILE A 169 6.06 4.99 -10.80
C ILE A 169 7.36 4.98 -11.61
N SER A 170 8.41 5.63 -11.12
CA SER A 170 9.71 5.69 -11.78
C SER A 170 10.31 4.30 -12.00
N SER A 171 10.34 3.47 -10.96
CA SER A 171 10.90 2.11 -11.03
C SER A 171 10.07 1.17 -11.91
N LYS A 172 8.73 1.24 -11.83
CA LYS A 172 7.85 0.42 -12.68
C LYS A 172 7.94 0.84 -14.15
N TYR A 173 8.03 2.14 -14.43
CA TYR A 173 8.28 2.64 -15.78
C TYR A 173 9.58 2.08 -16.35
N ARG A 174 10.70 2.22 -15.63
CA ARG A 174 11.99 1.69 -16.08
C ARG A 174 11.90 0.19 -16.40
N ARG A 175 11.33 -0.60 -15.50
CA ARG A 175 11.16 -2.06 -15.72
C ARG A 175 10.26 -2.36 -16.92
N GLN A 176 9.20 -1.59 -17.12
CA GLN A 176 8.32 -1.75 -18.26
C GLN A 176 9.04 -1.43 -19.57
N GLN A 177 9.92 -0.41 -19.60
CA GLN A 177 10.75 -0.13 -20.77
C GLN A 177 11.75 -1.25 -21.07
N GLU A 178 12.23 -1.96 -20.05
CA GLU A 178 13.14 -3.09 -20.18
C GLU A 178 12.43 -4.39 -20.62
N SER A 179 11.23 -4.67 -20.09
CA SER A 179 10.49 -5.92 -20.34
C SER A 179 9.46 -5.83 -21.47
N GLY A 180 8.92 -4.64 -21.73
CA GLY A 180 7.78 -4.43 -22.63
C GLY A 180 6.41 -4.63 -21.96
N ASP A 181 6.34 -5.32 -20.81
CA ASP A 181 5.09 -5.67 -20.15
C ASP A 181 4.64 -4.60 -19.15
N ILE A 182 3.35 -4.25 -19.18
CA ILE A 182 2.74 -3.37 -18.17
C ILE A 182 2.16 -4.23 -17.05
N PRO A 183 2.64 -4.09 -15.80
CA PRO A 183 2.01 -4.74 -14.67
C PRO A 183 0.56 -4.27 -14.50
N VAL A 184 -0.38 -5.18 -14.25
CA VAL A 184 -1.83 -4.93 -14.15
C VAL A 184 -2.15 -3.80 -13.15
N ASP A 185 -1.39 -3.70 -12.07
CA ASP A 185 -1.60 -2.74 -10.99
C ASP A 185 -0.81 -1.43 -11.14
N PHE A 186 -0.09 -1.23 -12.26
CA PHE A 186 0.82 -0.11 -12.42
C PHE A 186 0.09 1.24 -12.47
N MET A 187 -0.96 1.33 -13.25
CA MET A 187 -1.64 2.59 -13.52
C MET A 187 -2.33 3.19 -12.29
N ARG A 188 -2.68 2.36 -11.30
CA ARG A 188 -3.27 2.83 -10.05
C ARG A 188 -2.37 3.80 -9.26
N HIS A 189 -1.03 3.71 -9.42
CA HIS A 189 -0.11 4.62 -8.74
C HIS A 189 -0.19 6.06 -9.28
N TYR A 190 -0.47 6.25 -10.56
CA TYR A 190 -0.71 7.57 -11.14
C TYR A 190 -1.98 8.22 -10.56
N TYR A 191 -3.05 7.45 -10.41
CA TYR A 191 -4.26 7.91 -9.72
C TYR A 191 -3.98 8.27 -8.26
N ASP A 192 -3.22 7.43 -7.55
CA ASP A 192 -2.87 7.70 -6.14
C ASP A 192 -2.10 9.03 -6.01
N VAL A 193 -1.11 9.28 -6.88
CA VAL A 193 -0.36 10.55 -6.91
C VAL A 193 -1.28 11.73 -7.23
N TYR A 194 -2.16 11.61 -8.22
CA TYR A 194 -3.15 12.64 -8.54
C TYR A 194 -4.00 13.02 -7.33
N ARG A 195 -4.51 12.04 -6.59
CA ARG A 195 -5.33 12.28 -5.39
C ARG A 195 -4.52 12.90 -4.25
N LEU A 196 -3.27 12.49 -4.08
CA LEU A 196 -2.36 13.05 -3.09
C LEU A 196 -2.02 14.50 -3.38
N LEU A 197 -1.78 14.87 -4.63
CA LEU A 197 -1.50 16.26 -5.04
C LEU A 197 -2.68 17.22 -4.83
N GLN A 198 -3.90 16.71 -4.63
CA GLN A 198 -5.06 17.51 -4.27
C GLN A 198 -5.15 17.83 -2.77
N GLN A 199 -4.31 17.24 -1.93
CA GLN A 199 -4.35 17.42 -0.48
C GLN A 199 -3.49 18.61 -0.05
N PRO A 200 -4.05 19.63 0.65
CA PRO A 200 -3.28 20.81 1.09
C PRO A 200 -2.07 20.45 1.96
N SER A 201 -2.19 19.45 2.84
CA SER A 201 -1.09 18.98 3.68
C SER A 201 0.06 18.39 2.87
N VAL A 202 -0.26 17.61 1.82
CA VAL A 202 0.73 17.03 0.90
C VAL A 202 1.40 18.13 0.08
N GLN A 203 0.62 19.11 -0.41
CA GLN A 203 1.14 20.25 -1.16
C GLN A 203 2.11 21.10 -0.32
N ALA A 204 1.81 21.28 0.97
CA ALA A 204 2.68 22.00 1.90
C ALA A 204 3.96 21.23 2.24
N PHE A 205 3.93 19.89 2.19
CA PHE A 205 5.08 19.05 2.44
C PHE A 205 6.10 19.05 1.28
N ILE A 206 5.62 19.20 0.03
CA ILE A 206 6.47 19.18 -1.17
C ILE A 206 7.51 20.33 -1.10
N GLY A 207 8.78 19.99 -1.29
CA GLY A 207 9.91 20.92 -1.27
C GLY A 207 10.46 21.22 0.13
N THR A 208 9.88 20.67 1.21
CA THR A 208 10.48 20.79 2.56
C THR A 208 11.79 19.98 2.66
N PRO A 209 12.65 20.29 3.64
CA PRO A 209 13.85 19.47 3.88
C PRO A 209 13.56 18.00 4.10
N GLU A 210 12.46 17.68 4.79
CA GLU A 210 12.01 16.32 5.05
C GLU A 210 11.59 15.60 3.76
N TYR A 211 10.86 16.28 2.87
CA TYR A 211 10.49 15.77 1.56
C TYR A 211 11.74 15.45 0.73
N LEU A 212 12.68 16.38 0.64
CA LEU A 212 13.90 16.21 -0.14
C LEU A 212 14.76 15.06 0.39
N LYS A 213 14.90 14.98 1.71
CA LYS A 213 15.61 13.90 2.38
C LYS A 213 14.96 12.54 2.11
N HIS A 214 13.65 12.45 2.28
CA HIS A 214 12.91 11.20 2.08
C HIS A 214 13.01 10.73 0.62
N LYS A 215 12.90 11.66 -0.33
CA LYS A 215 13.08 11.41 -1.75
C LYS A 215 14.47 10.88 -2.08
N ASP A 216 15.50 11.48 -1.50
CA ASP A 216 16.89 11.05 -1.69
C ASP A 216 17.17 9.64 -1.14
N GLU A 217 16.56 9.31 0.00
CA GLU A 217 16.70 8.01 0.67
C GLU A 217 15.92 6.87 -0.04
N HIS A 218 14.82 7.19 -0.75
CA HIS A 218 13.91 6.19 -1.33
C HIS A 218 14.13 5.92 -2.81
N PHE A 219 14.54 6.93 -3.59
CA PHE A 219 14.79 6.71 -5.00
C PHE A 219 16.05 5.85 -5.21
N PRO A 220 15.94 4.69 -5.89
CA PRO A 220 17.10 3.91 -6.29
C PRO A 220 18.04 4.71 -7.20
N ARG A 221 19.33 4.43 -7.15
CA ARG A 221 20.32 5.09 -8.02
C ARG A 221 20.05 4.90 -9.52
N ALA A 222 19.33 3.84 -9.89
CA ALA A 222 18.97 3.55 -11.27
C ALA A 222 17.79 4.38 -11.77
N ASP A 223 17.05 5.06 -10.89
CA ASP A 223 15.87 5.83 -11.23
C ASP A 223 16.18 7.34 -11.20
N ASN A 224 15.62 8.07 -12.18
CA ASN A 224 15.75 9.52 -12.19
C ASN A 224 14.82 10.15 -11.13
N LYS A 225 15.41 10.68 -10.06
CA LYS A 225 14.65 11.37 -8.99
C LYS A 225 14.21 12.80 -9.36
N ASN A 226 14.75 13.39 -10.44
CA ASN A 226 14.30 14.67 -10.94
C ASN A 226 13.01 14.48 -11.76
N ILE A 227 11.86 14.72 -11.13
CA ILE A 227 10.54 14.48 -11.73
C ILE A 227 10.35 15.33 -12.99
N ARG A 228 10.88 16.54 -13.03
CA ARG A 228 10.84 17.45 -14.18
C ARG A 228 11.44 16.84 -15.45
N GLU A 229 12.41 15.95 -15.30
CA GLU A 229 13.15 15.33 -16.42
C GLU A 229 12.88 13.81 -16.51
N ASN A 230 12.07 13.27 -15.62
CA ASN A 230 11.82 11.83 -15.56
C ASN A 230 10.75 11.43 -16.61
N PRO A 231 11.10 10.57 -17.59
CA PRO A 231 10.18 10.15 -18.65
C PRO A 231 8.89 9.49 -18.15
N ALA A 232 8.93 8.86 -16.98
CA ALA A 232 7.76 8.25 -16.37
C ALA A 232 6.62 9.26 -16.08
N PHE A 233 6.94 10.53 -15.87
CA PHE A 233 5.97 11.60 -15.58
C PHE A 233 5.71 12.50 -16.77
N LEU A 234 6.63 12.58 -17.72
CA LEU A 234 6.48 13.40 -18.91
C LEU A 234 5.70 12.68 -20.01
N LEU A 235 5.89 11.38 -20.16
CA LEU A 235 5.30 10.51 -21.20
C LEU A 235 5.25 11.20 -22.56
N THR A 236 6.40 11.70 -23.00
CA THR A 236 6.53 12.42 -24.29
C THR A 236 6.41 11.50 -25.48
N ASP A 237 6.76 10.21 -25.31
CA ASP A 237 6.54 9.20 -26.35
C ASP A 237 5.06 8.88 -26.48
N GLU A 238 4.49 9.15 -27.67
CA GLU A 238 3.06 8.96 -27.93
C GLU A 238 2.60 7.51 -27.83
N LYS A 239 3.45 6.55 -28.21
CA LYS A 239 3.11 5.12 -28.13
C LYS A 239 3.00 4.67 -26.67
N THR A 240 3.99 5.01 -25.86
CA THR A 240 3.98 4.71 -24.43
C THR A 240 2.80 5.40 -23.73
N ARG A 241 2.50 6.65 -24.07
CA ARG A 241 1.37 7.39 -23.51
C ARG A 241 0.04 6.72 -23.86
N ALA A 242 -0.19 6.37 -25.13
CA ALA A 242 -1.40 5.68 -25.57
C ALA A 242 -1.56 4.30 -24.92
N LEU A 243 -0.46 3.57 -24.76
CA LEU A 243 -0.41 2.27 -24.08
C LEU A 243 -0.83 2.40 -22.62
N TYR A 244 -0.32 3.42 -21.90
CA TYR A 244 -0.66 3.68 -20.51
C TYR A 244 -2.11 4.18 -20.33
N GLU A 245 -2.59 5.06 -21.23
CA GLU A 245 -3.99 5.48 -21.25
C GLU A 245 -4.93 4.27 -21.40
N SER A 246 -4.64 3.38 -22.34
CA SER A 246 -5.41 2.13 -22.53
C SER A 246 -5.37 1.22 -21.30
N ALA A 247 -4.19 1.01 -20.71
CA ALA A 247 -4.05 0.20 -19.51
C ALA A 247 -4.77 0.83 -18.28
N TYR A 248 -4.78 2.16 -18.17
CA TYR A 248 -5.53 2.86 -17.15
C TYR A 248 -7.04 2.68 -17.33
N GLU A 249 -7.54 2.80 -18.58
CA GLU A 249 -8.97 2.60 -18.87
C GLU A 249 -9.44 1.17 -18.58
N ALA A 250 -8.61 0.16 -18.84
CA ALA A 250 -8.93 -1.23 -18.53
C ALA A 250 -9.22 -1.49 -17.04
N GLY A 251 -8.61 -0.70 -16.13
CA GLY A 251 -8.84 -0.77 -14.68
C GLY A 251 -10.06 0.00 -14.16
N SER A 252 -10.98 0.45 -15.02
CA SER A 252 -12.09 1.36 -14.66
C SER A 252 -13.00 0.87 -13.54
N ALA A 253 -13.25 -0.44 -13.46
CA ALA A 253 -14.12 -1.04 -12.46
C ALA A 253 -13.62 -0.87 -11.01
N LEU A 254 -12.36 -0.54 -10.82
CA LEU A 254 -11.78 -0.39 -9.48
C LEU A 254 -12.14 0.95 -8.80
N TYR A 255 -12.58 1.98 -9.55
CA TYR A 255 -12.75 3.35 -9.05
C TYR A 255 -14.21 3.63 -8.71
N TYR A 256 -14.56 3.75 -7.42
CA TYR A 256 -15.93 3.93 -6.93
C TYR A 256 -16.28 5.38 -6.55
N GLN A 257 -15.30 6.29 -6.47
CA GLN A 257 -15.51 7.72 -6.18
C GLN A 257 -15.15 8.63 -7.36
N GLY A 258 -15.45 8.18 -8.57
CA GLY A 258 -15.07 8.88 -9.79
C GLY A 258 -13.63 8.58 -10.21
N LYS A 259 -13.43 8.58 -11.51
CA LYS A 259 -12.15 8.28 -12.16
C LYS A 259 -11.79 9.46 -13.06
N PRO A 260 -10.73 10.23 -12.74
CA PRO A 260 -10.22 11.23 -13.66
C PRO A 260 -9.74 10.55 -14.95
N SER A 261 -9.77 11.24 -16.06
CA SER A 261 -9.10 10.77 -17.26
C SER A 261 -7.58 10.69 -17.05
N PHE A 262 -6.89 9.82 -17.76
CA PHE A 262 -5.44 9.75 -17.65
C PHE A 262 -4.76 11.07 -18.08
N ARG A 263 -5.39 11.84 -18.98
CA ARG A 263 -4.94 13.16 -19.40
C ARG A 263 -5.03 14.20 -18.27
N GLU A 264 -6.09 14.18 -17.46
CA GLU A 264 -6.20 15.05 -16.28
C GLU A 264 -5.12 14.72 -15.25
N ILE A 265 -4.81 13.43 -15.06
CA ILE A 265 -3.70 13.01 -14.20
C ILE A 265 -2.38 13.58 -14.70
N LEU A 266 -2.09 13.43 -16.00
CA LEU A 266 -0.85 13.94 -16.60
C LEU A 266 -0.78 15.47 -16.56
N ALA A 267 -1.90 16.17 -16.76
CA ALA A 267 -1.97 17.63 -16.64
C ALA A 267 -1.61 18.08 -15.21
N THR A 268 -2.18 17.44 -14.19
CA THR A 268 -1.84 17.72 -12.79
C THR A 268 -0.37 17.44 -12.50
N LEU A 269 0.20 16.35 -12.99
CA LEU A 269 1.63 16.06 -12.84
C LEU A 269 2.49 17.14 -13.50
N ALA A 270 2.10 17.63 -14.69
CA ALA A 270 2.81 18.67 -15.39
C ALA A 270 2.80 20.01 -14.64
N GLU A 271 1.71 20.34 -13.92
CA GLU A 271 1.64 21.54 -13.06
C GLU A 271 2.59 21.45 -11.85
N TRP A 272 2.79 20.24 -11.32
CA TRP A 272 3.57 20.03 -10.10
C TRP A 272 5.02 19.62 -10.35
N LYS A 273 5.41 19.23 -11.57
CA LYS A 273 6.72 18.63 -11.89
C LYS A 273 7.93 19.47 -11.46
N ASP A 274 7.81 20.80 -11.46
CA ASP A 274 8.91 21.70 -11.10
C ASP A 274 9.09 21.85 -9.58
N ARG A 275 8.10 21.39 -8.80
CA ARG A 275 8.12 21.37 -7.33
C ARG A 275 8.36 20.00 -6.76
N LEU A 276 8.02 18.94 -7.53
CA LEU A 276 8.23 17.55 -7.18
C LEU A 276 9.68 17.14 -7.43
#